data_62e9d8d92362f238a54cbb090f7ad28b
#
_entry.id   62e9d8d92362f238a54cbb090f7ad28b
#
_cell.length_a   1.000
_cell.length_b   1.000
_cell.length_c   1.000
_cell.angle_alpha   90.00
_cell.angle_beta   90.00
_cell.angle_gamma   90.00
#
_symmetry.space_group_name_H-M   'P 1'
#
loop_
_entity.id
_entity.type
_entity.pdbx_description
1 polymer ?
#
loop_
_entity_poly.entity_id
_entity_poly.type
_entity_poly.pdbx_seq_one_letter_code
_entity_poly.pdbx_strand_id
1 'polypeptide(L)'
;QPDAIELFSEQKGAKDLLLRLSAFTKKPLVPGKTLIFFDEVQECKEIVTAIKFLVDEGSYKYVMSGSLLGVELDDLRSVPVGYMDEIEMYPLDLLEFFEAIGIDTDVISHLRTCFEEKRPVDEFIHKRMLEAIRLYLIVGGMPAAVQKYLDTNNLRRVYEEQRGIIRTYKRDITQYDHDHKLQIEEIYDLIPSELNAKNKRFILKEL
;
A
#
# COMPACT_ATOMS: atom_id res chain seq x y z
N GLN A 1 5.41 1.83 -19.24
CA GLN A 1 5.10 1.31 -20.61
C GLN A 1 5.31 2.44 -21.60
N PRO A 2 6.08 2.28 -22.71
CA PRO A 2 6.37 3.35 -23.68
C PRO A 2 5.12 4.08 -24.17
N ASP A 3 4.05 3.33 -24.44
CA ASP A 3 2.78 3.87 -24.94
C ASP A 3 2.07 4.81 -23.95
N ALA A 4 2.25 4.60 -22.64
CA ALA A 4 1.66 5.49 -21.62
C ALA A 4 2.39 6.84 -21.57
N ILE A 5 3.72 6.84 -21.71
CA ILE A 5 4.51 8.08 -21.77
C ILE A 5 4.14 8.87 -23.01
N GLU A 6 4.02 8.22 -24.18
CA GLU A 6 3.61 8.86 -25.44
C GLU A 6 2.21 9.49 -25.33
N LEU A 7 1.28 8.84 -24.61
CA LEU A 7 -0.06 9.34 -24.40
C LEU A 7 -0.08 10.72 -23.71
N PHE A 8 0.85 10.95 -22.75
CA PHE A 8 0.94 12.17 -21.96
C PHE A 8 2.00 13.17 -22.47
N SER A 9 2.85 12.82 -23.44
CA SER A 9 4.02 13.63 -23.86
C SER A 9 3.67 14.93 -24.59
N GLU A 10 2.59 14.97 -25.36
CA GLU A 10 2.15 16.14 -26.13
C GLU A 10 0.74 16.57 -25.74
N GLN A 11 0.63 17.33 -24.65
CA GLN A 11 -0.67 17.72 -24.10
C GLN A 11 -1.25 18.94 -24.82
N LYS A 12 -2.35 18.75 -25.56
CA LYS A 12 -3.15 19.82 -26.18
C LYS A 12 -4.40 20.19 -25.37
N GLY A 13 -4.51 19.69 -24.13
CA GLY A 13 -5.62 19.94 -23.21
C GLY A 13 -6.41 18.69 -22.83
N ALA A 14 -7.32 18.85 -21.86
CA ALA A 14 -8.05 17.73 -21.26
C ALA A 14 -8.85 16.89 -22.27
N LYS A 15 -9.51 17.51 -23.23
CA LYS A 15 -10.32 16.78 -24.24
C LYS A 15 -9.47 15.89 -25.13
N ASP A 16 -8.28 16.32 -25.52
CA ASP A 16 -7.32 15.52 -26.30
C ASP A 16 -6.82 14.34 -25.48
N LEU A 17 -6.47 14.56 -24.23
CA LEU A 17 -6.05 13.49 -23.32
C LEU A 17 -7.16 12.43 -23.10
N LEU A 18 -8.40 12.86 -22.91
CA LEU A 18 -9.53 11.95 -22.72
C LEU A 18 -9.79 11.12 -23.99
N LEU A 19 -9.65 11.72 -25.17
CA LEU A 19 -9.76 11.01 -26.44
C LEU A 19 -8.66 9.95 -26.59
N ARG A 20 -7.42 10.30 -26.27
CA ARG A 20 -6.28 9.37 -26.28
C ARG A 20 -6.46 8.24 -25.26
N LEU A 21 -6.90 8.56 -24.03
CA LEU A 21 -7.23 7.57 -23.01
C LEU A 21 -8.31 6.60 -23.46
N SER A 22 -9.37 7.10 -24.10
CA SER A 22 -10.43 6.25 -24.65
C SER A 22 -9.90 5.32 -25.75
N ALA A 23 -9.06 5.83 -26.64
CA ALA A 23 -8.43 5.03 -27.69
C ALA A 23 -7.46 3.97 -27.11
N PHE A 24 -6.67 4.34 -26.10
CA PHE A 24 -5.72 3.46 -25.43
C PHE A 24 -6.43 2.30 -24.70
N THR A 25 -7.44 2.60 -23.91
CA THR A 25 -8.16 1.59 -23.11
C THR A 25 -9.09 0.72 -23.94
N LYS A 26 -9.40 1.12 -25.18
CA LYS A 26 -10.39 0.46 -26.06
C LYS A 26 -11.75 0.27 -25.37
N LYS A 27 -12.07 1.14 -24.42
CA LYS A 27 -13.33 1.16 -23.69
C LYS A 27 -13.94 2.55 -23.74
N PRO A 28 -15.27 2.67 -23.87
CA PRO A 28 -15.93 3.96 -23.85
C PRO A 28 -15.80 4.58 -22.44
N LEU A 29 -15.39 5.83 -22.39
CA LEU A 29 -15.42 6.63 -21.17
C LEU A 29 -16.81 7.27 -21.06
N VAL A 30 -17.54 6.96 -19.97
CA VAL A 30 -18.90 7.47 -19.73
C VAL A 30 -18.83 8.57 -18.68
N PRO A 31 -19.12 9.84 -19.05
CA PRO A 31 -19.10 10.96 -18.11
C PRO A 31 -19.95 10.70 -16.85
N GLY A 32 -19.43 11.02 -15.68
CA GLY A 32 -20.08 10.82 -14.39
C GLY A 32 -20.17 9.37 -13.89
N LYS A 33 -19.78 8.37 -14.70
CA LYS A 33 -19.84 6.94 -14.34
C LYS A 33 -18.48 6.24 -14.37
N THR A 34 -17.55 6.72 -15.18
CA THR A 34 -16.22 6.09 -15.30
C THR A 34 -15.27 6.66 -14.23
N LEU A 35 -14.63 5.77 -13.50
CA LEU A 35 -13.48 6.05 -12.67
C LEU A 35 -12.22 5.70 -13.46
N ILE A 36 -11.28 6.64 -13.58
CA ILE A 36 -10.01 6.44 -14.24
C ILE A 36 -8.95 6.22 -13.16
N PHE A 37 -8.28 5.08 -13.20
CA PHE A 37 -7.24 4.71 -12.24
C PHE A 37 -5.87 4.70 -12.95
N PHE A 38 -4.96 5.53 -12.47
CA PHE A 38 -3.56 5.55 -12.90
C PHE A 38 -2.71 4.83 -11.85
N ASP A 39 -2.17 3.70 -12.25
CA ASP A 39 -1.33 2.88 -11.39
C ASP A 39 0.15 3.19 -11.63
N GLU A 40 0.95 3.22 -10.55
CA GLU A 40 2.40 3.47 -10.57
C GLU A 40 2.76 4.79 -11.28
N VAL A 41 2.15 5.89 -10.86
CA VAL A 41 2.30 7.19 -11.55
C VAL A 41 3.74 7.74 -11.51
N GLN A 42 4.60 7.27 -10.60
CA GLN A 42 6.03 7.63 -10.59
C GLN A 42 6.75 7.18 -11.86
N GLU A 43 6.24 6.17 -12.57
CA GLU A 43 6.77 5.74 -13.86
C GLU A 43 6.44 6.72 -15.01
N CYS A 44 5.50 7.68 -14.78
CA CYS A 44 5.09 8.66 -15.78
C CYS A 44 4.70 9.98 -15.10
N LYS A 45 5.69 10.82 -14.84
CA LYS A 45 5.50 12.11 -14.12
C LYS A 45 4.61 13.09 -14.88
N GLU A 46 4.45 12.91 -16.18
CA GLU A 46 3.55 13.70 -17.03
C GLU A 46 2.08 13.57 -16.62
N ILE A 47 1.68 12.41 -16.05
CA ILE A 47 0.32 12.20 -15.50
C ILE A 47 0.04 13.18 -14.38
N VAL A 48 0.98 13.40 -13.47
CA VAL A 48 0.83 14.28 -12.31
C VAL A 48 0.63 15.73 -12.77
N THR A 49 1.29 16.14 -13.84
CA THR A 49 1.08 17.46 -14.44
C THR A 49 -0.25 17.56 -15.16
N ALA A 50 -0.69 16.48 -15.81
CA ALA A 50 -1.92 16.43 -16.58
C ALA A 50 -3.18 16.38 -15.71
N ILE A 51 -3.07 15.84 -14.48
CA ILE A 51 -4.24 15.59 -13.61
C ILE A 51 -5.04 16.86 -13.33
N LYS A 52 -4.39 18.01 -13.19
CA LYS A 52 -5.05 19.29 -13.01
C LYS A 52 -6.05 19.59 -14.13
N PHE A 53 -5.62 19.44 -15.38
CA PHE A 53 -6.48 19.70 -16.53
C PHE A 53 -7.64 18.71 -16.62
N LEU A 54 -7.38 17.45 -16.24
CA LEU A 54 -8.39 16.40 -16.24
C LEU A 54 -9.44 16.61 -15.13
N VAL A 55 -9.01 17.04 -13.94
CA VAL A 55 -9.93 17.38 -12.83
C VAL A 55 -10.75 18.63 -13.13
N ASP A 56 -10.13 19.68 -13.70
CA ASP A 56 -10.83 20.91 -14.10
C ASP A 56 -11.88 20.67 -15.18
N GLU A 57 -11.67 19.69 -16.07
CA GLU A 57 -12.67 19.29 -17.07
C GLU A 57 -13.93 18.69 -16.45
N GLY A 58 -13.80 17.98 -15.32
CA GLY A 58 -14.89 17.62 -14.41
C GLY A 58 -15.78 16.44 -14.83
N SER A 59 -15.55 15.81 -15.98
CA SER A 59 -16.42 14.71 -16.46
C SER A 59 -16.17 13.37 -15.75
N TYR A 60 -14.98 13.16 -15.15
CA TYR A 60 -14.56 11.87 -14.58
C TYR A 60 -13.98 12.04 -13.19
N LYS A 61 -13.93 10.92 -12.46
CA LYS A 61 -13.17 10.80 -11.21
C LYS A 61 -11.86 10.08 -11.48
N TYR A 62 -10.82 10.49 -10.78
CA TYR A 62 -9.47 9.97 -10.93
C TYR A 62 -8.96 9.42 -9.60
N VAL A 63 -8.24 8.32 -9.67
CA VAL A 63 -7.46 7.77 -8.57
C VAL A 63 -6.06 7.51 -9.10
N MET A 64 -5.06 7.80 -8.31
CA MET A 64 -3.67 7.52 -8.63
C MET A 64 -3.06 6.66 -7.54
N SER A 65 -2.22 5.71 -7.90
CA SER A 65 -1.37 4.98 -6.98
C SER A 65 0.10 5.18 -7.31
N GLY A 66 0.95 5.02 -6.34
CA GLY A 66 2.40 5.03 -6.54
C GLY A 66 3.13 4.80 -5.23
N SER A 67 4.21 4.05 -5.28
CA SER A 67 5.15 3.95 -4.18
C SER A 67 5.94 5.26 -4.08
N LEU A 68 6.15 5.77 -2.86
CA LEU A 68 6.88 7.02 -2.61
C LEU A 68 6.23 8.27 -3.25
N LEU A 69 4.92 8.26 -3.48
CA LEU A 69 4.21 9.39 -4.10
C LEU A 69 4.52 10.71 -3.38
N GLY A 70 4.59 10.71 -2.03
CA GLY A 70 4.95 11.89 -1.25
C GLY A 70 6.36 12.41 -1.53
N VAL A 71 7.35 11.54 -1.67
CA VAL A 71 8.76 11.92 -1.91
C VAL A 71 8.98 12.34 -3.37
N GLU A 72 8.41 11.62 -4.31
CA GLU A 72 8.51 11.91 -5.74
C GLU A 72 7.74 13.18 -6.15
N LEU A 73 6.66 13.52 -5.42
CA LEU A 73 5.90 14.74 -5.65
C LEU A 73 6.64 15.98 -5.17
N ASP A 74 7.49 15.88 -4.14
CA ASP A 74 8.32 16.99 -3.66
C ASP A 74 9.33 17.47 -4.72
N ASP A 75 9.81 16.58 -5.59
CA ASP A 75 10.68 16.90 -6.71
C ASP A 75 9.96 17.52 -7.92
N LEU A 76 8.62 17.45 -7.96
CA LEU A 76 7.84 18.06 -9.02
C LEU A 76 7.60 19.54 -8.71
N ARG A 77 8.05 20.41 -9.60
CA ARG A 77 7.90 21.88 -9.53
C ARG A 77 6.44 22.37 -9.39
N SER A 78 5.46 21.50 -9.41
CA SER A 78 4.03 21.81 -9.42
C SER A 78 3.19 20.63 -8.96
N VAL A 79 3.20 20.32 -7.67
CA VAL A 79 2.10 19.55 -7.08
C VAL A 79 0.83 20.39 -7.19
N PRO A 80 -0.25 19.91 -7.78
CA PRO A 80 -1.49 20.68 -7.89
C PRO A 80 -2.20 20.73 -6.54
N VAL A 81 -1.79 21.70 -5.72
CA VAL A 81 -2.39 21.95 -4.39
C VAL A 81 -3.89 22.20 -4.56
N GLY A 82 -4.71 21.42 -3.84
CA GLY A 82 -6.17 21.52 -3.88
C GLY A 82 -6.87 20.70 -4.96
N TYR A 83 -6.14 19.91 -5.74
CA TYR A 83 -6.69 19.01 -6.77
C TYR A 83 -6.67 17.52 -6.38
N MET A 84 -5.97 17.19 -5.31
CA MET A 84 -5.78 15.82 -4.86
C MET A 84 -5.96 15.74 -3.35
N ASP A 85 -6.61 14.67 -2.90
CA ASP A 85 -6.61 14.19 -1.52
C ASP A 85 -5.69 12.98 -1.45
N GLU A 86 -4.75 12.98 -0.52
CA GLU A 86 -3.81 11.87 -0.31
C GLU A 86 -4.36 10.92 0.75
N ILE A 87 -4.31 9.64 0.44
CA ILE A 87 -4.70 8.56 1.36
C ILE A 87 -3.52 7.60 1.48
N GLU A 88 -2.95 7.52 2.66
CA GLU A 88 -1.93 6.52 2.96
C GLU A 88 -2.57 5.14 3.09
N MET A 89 -2.02 4.14 2.39
CA MET A 89 -2.49 2.77 2.43
C MET A 89 -1.51 1.90 3.23
N TYR A 90 -1.98 1.43 4.37
CA TYR A 90 -1.21 0.56 5.28
C TYR A 90 -1.55 -0.92 5.06
N PRO A 91 -0.69 -1.83 5.52
CA PRO A 91 -1.07 -3.23 5.69
C PRO A 91 -2.31 -3.38 6.56
N LEU A 92 -3.01 -4.51 6.47
CA LEU A 92 -4.18 -4.78 7.31
C LEU A 92 -3.83 -4.65 8.79
N ASP A 93 -4.65 -3.92 9.52
CA ASP A 93 -4.56 -3.86 10.97
C ASP A 93 -5.13 -5.14 11.63
N LEU A 94 -5.10 -5.19 12.96
CA LEU A 94 -5.56 -6.35 13.70
C LEU A 94 -7.08 -6.59 13.51
N LEU A 95 -7.87 -5.53 13.41
CA LEU A 95 -9.33 -5.66 13.26
C LEU A 95 -9.69 -6.12 11.86
N GLU A 96 -9.06 -5.56 10.85
CA GLU A 96 -9.20 -5.99 9.45
C GLU A 96 -8.77 -7.44 9.26
N PHE A 97 -7.68 -7.86 9.95
CA PHE A 97 -7.26 -9.26 9.96
C PHE A 97 -8.29 -10.17 10.63
N PHE A 98 -8.90 -9.74 11.75
CA PHE A 98 -9.94 -10.50 12.42
C PHE A 98 -11.16 -10.70 11.52
N GLU A 99 -11.59 -9.67 10.83
CA GLU A 99 -12.65 -9.75 9.83
C GLU A 99 -12.28 -10.73 8.70
N ALA A 100 -11.07 -10.62 8.17
CA ALA A 100 -10.58 -11.49 7.10
C ALA A 100 -10.58 -12.98 7.49
N ILE A 101 -10.25 -13.32 8.74
CA ILE A 101 -10.31 -14.72 9.24
C ILE A 101 -11.68 -15.14 9.74
N GLY A 102 -12.71 -14.29 9.59
CA GLY A 102 -14.10 -14.60 9.91
C GLY A 102 -14.48 -14.46 11.38
N ILE A 103 -13.77 -13.61 12.15
CA ILE A 103 -14.22 -13.23 13.51
C ILE A 103 -15.37 -12.24 13.36
N ASP A 104 -16.50 -12.58 14.00
CA ASP A 104 -17.70 -11.77 13.96
C ASP A 104 -17.50 -10.40 14.63
N THR A 105 -18.06 -9.36 14.01
CA THR A 105 -18.05 -8.00 14.55
C THR A 105 -18.70 -7.87 15.91
N ASP A 106 -19.67 -8.74 16.23
CA ASP A 106 -20.32 -8.79 17.56
C ASP A 106 -19.33 -9.19 18.65
N VAL A 107 -18.39 -10.10 18.35
CA VAL A 107 -17.31 -10.47 19.28
C VAL A 107 -16.43 -9.26 19.57
N ILE A 108 -16.05 -8.50 18.54
CA ILE A 108 -15.23 -7.29 18.70
C ILE A 108 -15.96 -6.23 19.50
N SER A 109 -17.24 -6.02 19.23
CA SER A 109 -18.11 -5.10 19.97
C SER A 109 -18.23 -5.50 21.44
N HIS A 110 -18.39 -6.80 21.72
CA HIS A 110 -18.41 -7.34 23.08
C HIS A 110 -17.09 -7.08 23.83
N LEU A 111 -15.94 -7.30 23.18
CA LEU A 111 -14.64 -7.01 23.77
C LEU A 111 -14.49 -5.53 24.12
N ARG A 112 -14.91 -4.64 23.23
CA ARG A 112 -14.91 -3.19 23.46
C ARG A 112 -15.78 -2.82 24.65
N THR A 113 -16.99 -3.34 24.73
CA THR A 113 -17.90 -3.13 25.88
C THR A 113 -17.28 -3.61 27.19
N CYS A 114 -16.67 -4.82 27.21
CA CYS A 114 -15.97 -5.32 28.38
C CYS A 114 -14.82 -4.39 28.82
N PHE A 115 -14.07 -3.82 27.86
CA PHE A 115 -13.00 -2.88 28.15
C PHE A 115 -13.52 -1.57 28.74
N GLU A 116 -14.57 -0.99 28.13
CA GLU A 116 -15.22 0.26 28.61
C GLU A 116 -15.82 0.13 30.00
N GLU A 117 -16.47 -0.99 30.23
CA GLU A 117 -17.10 -1.32 31.53
C GLU A 117 -16.10 -1.86 32.58
N LYS A 118 -14.81 -2.04 32.20
CA LYS A 118 -13.77 -2.59 33.07
C LYS A 118 -14.14 -3.95 33.67
N ARG A 119 -14.84 -4.79 32.93
CA ARG A 119 -15.19 -6.13 33.33
C ARG A 119 -14.40 -7.19 32.57
N PRO A 120 -14.14 -8.36 33.16
CA PRO A 120 -13.43 -9.43 32.50
C PRO A 120 -14.22 -9.95 31.30
N VAL A 121 -13.47 -10.35 30.26
CA VAL A 121 -14.01 -11.10 29.12
C VAL A 121 -14.16 -12.57 29.52
N ASP A 122 -15.17 -13.23 28.99
CA ASP A 122 -15.32 -14.68 29.13
C ASP A 122 -14.04 -15.43 28.73
N GLU A 123 -13.65 -16.45 29.48
CA GLU A 123 -12.39 -17.15 29.33
C GLU A 123 -12.26 -17.84 27.97
N PHE A 124 -13.33 -18.38 27.42
CA PHE A 124 -13.34 -19.00 26.10
C PHE A 124 -13.08 -17.97 25.00
N ILE A 125 -13.78 -16.84 25.04
CA ILE A 125 -13.60 -15.74 24.10
C ILE A 125 -12.18 -15.20 24.22
N HIS A 126 -11.70 -14.94 25.44
CA HIS A 126 -10.36 -14.44 25.69
C HIS A 126 -9.28 -15.34 25.07
N LYS A 127 -9.36 -16.65 25.31
CA LYS A 127 -8.42 -17.62 24.76
C LYS A 127 -8.41 -17.61 23.21
N ARG A 128 -9.61 -17.60 22.60
CA ARG A 128 -9.74 -17.55 21.15
C ARG A 128 -9.15 -16.28 20.54
N MET A 129 -9.38 -15.15 21.19
CA MET A 129 -8.82 -13.88 20.72
C MET A 129 -7.30 -13.83 20.85
N LEU A 130 -6.73 -14.41 21.92
CA LEU A 130 -5.28 -14.53 22.06
C LEU A 130 -4.67 -15.44 20.97
N GLU A 131 -5.36 -16.53 20.61
CA GLU A 131 -4.94 -17.38 19.49
C GLU A 131 -4.94 -16.59 18.17
N ALA A 132 -5.98 -15.81 17.91
CA ALA A 132 -6.09 -14.97 16.73
C ALA A 132 -5.01 -13.86 16.68
N ILE A 133 -4.71 -13.22 17.83
CA ILE A 133 -3.62 -12.24 17.92
C ILE A 133 -2.26 -12.90 17.62
N ARG A 134 -2.00 -14.08 18.17
CA ARG A 134 -0.76 -14.82 17.88
C ARG A 134 -0.66 -15.18 16.40
N LEU A 135 -1.77 -15.54 15.79
CA LEU A 135 -1.83 -15.81 14.37
C LEU A 135 -1.50 -14.55 13.56
N TYR A 136 -2.07 -13.39 13.92
CA TYR A 136 -1.75 -12.12 13.30
C TYR A 136 -0.27 -11.76 13.41
N LEU A 137 0.35 -11.98 14.57
CA LEU A 137 1.79 -11.74 14.76
C LEU A 137 2.68 -12.63 13.88
N ILE A 138 2.17 -13.78 13.44
CA ILE A 138 2.89 -14.71 12.54
C ILE A 138 2.63 -14.37 11.07
N VAL A 139 1.37 -14.16 10.71
CA VAL A 139 0.94 -13.90 9.32
C VAL A 139 1.24 -12.47 8.91
N GLY A 140 1.07 -11.52 9.83
CA GLY A 140 1.18 -10.09 9.57
C GLY A 140 -0.02 -9.53 8.81
N GLY A 141 0.07 -8.24 8.47
CA GLY A 141 -1.00 -7.51 7.77
C GLY A 141 -0.81 -7.40 6.26
N MET A 142 0.26 -7.96 5.67
CA MET A 142 0.45 -7.88 4.22
C MET A 142 -0.62 -8.66 3.47
N PRO A 143 -1.42 -8.02 2.57
CA PRO A 143 -2.58 -8.66 1.94
C PRO A 143 -2.26 -10.00 1.27
N ALA A 144 -1.12 -10.10 0.57
CA ALA A 144 -0.69 -11.35 -0.07
C ALA A 144 -0.45 -12.48 0.93
N ALA A 145 0.14 -12.17 2.10
CA ALA A 145 0.40 -13.13 3.17
C ALA A 145 -0.91 -13.58 3.83
N VAL A 146 -1.83 -12.62 4.10
CA VAL A 146 -3.16 -12.91 4.65
C VAL A 146 -3.96 -13.77 3.69
N GLN A 147 -4.03 -13.40 2.41
CA GLN A 147 -4.72 -14.18 1.39
C GLN A 147 -4.14 -15.60 1.29
N LYS A 148 -2.81 -15.73 1.34
CA LYS A 148 -2.16 -17.05 1.32
C LYS A 148 -2.57 -17.92 2.51
N TYR A 149 -2.72 -17.31 3.68
CA TYR A 149 -3.23 -18.02 4.86
C TYR A 149 -4.69 -18.47 4.67
N LEU A 150 -5.55 -17.58 4.19
CA LEU A 150 -6.97 -17.89 3.95
C LEU A 150 -7.15 -19.03 2.94
N ASP A 151 -6.36 -19.02 1.86
CA ASP A 151 -6.44 -20.03 0.80
C ASP A 151 -5.93 -21.41 1.23
N THR A 152 -4.93 -21.45 2.13
CA THR A 152 -4.17 -22.69 2.38
C THR A 152 -4.22 -23.18 3.82
N ASN A 153 -4.60 -22.34 4.76
CA ASN A 153 -4.48 -22.56 6.20
C ASN A 153 -3.11 -23.15 6.61
N ASN A 154 -2.04 -22.68 5.96
CA ASN A 154 -0.70 -23.28 6.08
C ASN A 154 0.36 -22.19 6.29
N LEU A 155 0.88 -22.10 7.52
CA LEU A 155 1.88 -21.10 7.91
C LEU A 155 3.21 -21.22 7.15
N ARG A 156 3.59 -22.40 6.68
CA ARG A 156 4.78 -22.57 5.85
C ARG A 156 4.62 -21.86 4.50
N ARG A 157 3.44 -21.95 3.89
CA ARG A 157 3.13 -21.23 2.67
C ARG A 157 3.09 -19.72 2.86
N VAL A 158 2.57 -19.28 4.01
CA VAL A 158 2.64 -17.85 4.40
C VAL A 158 4.07 -17.37 4.52
N TYR A 159 4.94 -18.13 5.18
CA TYR A 159 6.36 -17.81 5.29
C TYR A 159 7.06 -17.72 3.92
N GLU A 160 6.76 -18.64 3.01
CA GLU A 160 7.28 -18.58 1.63
C GLU A 160 6.83 -17.30 0.90
N GLU A 161 5.58 -16.86 1.10
CA GLU A 161 5.04 -15.61 0.55
C GLU A 161 5.75 -14.39 1.15
N GLN A 162 5.87 -14.32 2.48
CA GLN A 162 6.59 -13.26 3.18
C GLN A 162 8.05 -13.15 2.71
N ARG A 163 8.74 -14.28 2.54
CA ARG A 163 10.08 -14.34 1.97
C ARG A 163 10.14 -13.81 0.53
N GLY A 164 9.08 -14.06 -0.23
CA GLY A 164 8.91 -13.51 -1.58
C GLY A 164 8.85 -11.98 -1.56
N ILE A 165 7.99 -11.42 -0.70
CA ILE A 165 7.84 -9.97 -0.50
C ILE A 165 9.16 -9.32 -0.11
N ILE A 166 9.86 -9.87 0.88
CA ILE A 166 11.17 -9.37 1.33
C ILE A 166 12.19 -9.36 0.19
N ARG A 167 12.25 -10.42 -0.63
CA ARG A 167 13.15 -10.47 -1.79
C ARG A 167 12.81 -9.42 -2.84
N THR A 168 11.53 -9.13 -3.03
CA THR A 168 11.09 -8.05 -3.94
C THR A 168 11.56 -6.70 -3.42
N TYR A 169 11.31 -6.39 -2.15
CA TYR A 169 11.79 -5.13 -1.54
C TYR A 169 13.30 -4.96 -1.66
N LYS A 170 14.09 -5.99 -1.36
CA LYS A 170 15.55 -5.93 -1.51
C LYS A 170 15.99 -5.64 -2.95
N ARG A 171 15.29 -6.19 -3.93
CA ARG A 171 15.57 -5.93 -5.34
C ARG A 171 15.19 -4.49 -5.74
N ASP A 172 14.07 -3.99 -5.24
CA ASP A 172 13.58 -2.65 -5.57
C ASP A 172 14.48 -1.56 -4.94
N ILE A 173 14.94 -1.75 -3.69
CA ILE A 173 15.91 -0.86 -3.05
C ILE A 173 17.12 -0.60 -3.95
N THR A 174 17.58 -1.61 -4.68
CA THR A 174 18.76 -1.51 -5.54
C THR A 174 18.55 -0.69 -6.81
N GLN A 175 17.31 -0.34 -7.13
CA GLN A 175 16.96 0.53 -8.26
C GLN A 175 17.07 2.01 -7.91
N TYR A 176 16.91 2.36 -6.64
CA TYR A 176 16.89 3.76 -6.18
C TYR A 176 18.30 4.32 -5.87
N ASP A 177 19.24 3.48 -5.43
CA ASP A 177 20.61 3.91 -5.12
C ASP A 177 21.62 2.81 -5.50
N HIS A 178 22.25 2.98 -6.65
CA HIS A 178 23.26 2.02 -7.15
C HIS A 178 24.57 2.09 -6.37
N ASP A 179 24.92 3.26 -5.84
CA ASP A 179 26.23 3.51 -5.21
C ASP A 179 26.28 2.94 -3.77
N HIS A 180 25.15 2.91 -3.07
CA HIS A 180 25.05 2.45 -1.67
C HIS A 180 24.27 1.14 -1.54
N LYS A 181 24.11 0.38 -2.60
CA LYS A 181 23.32 -0.85 -2.63
C LYS A 181 23.65 -1.83 -1.50
N LEU A 182 24.92 -2.11 -1.28
CA LEU A 182 25.36 -3.07 -0.29
C LEU A 182 25.06 -2.61 1.14
N GLN A 183 25.29 -1.32 1.42
CA GLN A 183 24.98 -0.73 2.72
C GLN A 183 23.49 -0.78 3.03
N ILE A 184 22.65 -0.49 2.04
CA ILE A 184 21.20 -0.50 2.21
C ILE A 184 20.69 -1.93 2.42
N GLU A 185 21.20 -2.92 1.68
CA GLU A 185 20.88 -4.34 1.89
C GLU A 185 21.31 -4.80 3.30
N GLU A 186 22.49 -4.38 3.77
CA GLU A 186 23.00 -4.70 5.11
C GLU A 186 22.14 -4.07 6.21
N ILE A 187 21.77 -2.79 6.08
CA ILE A 187 20.84 -2.12 6.99
C ILE A 187 19.51 -2.90 7.05
N TYR A 188 18.99 -3.30 5.91
CA TYR A 188 17.73 -4.04 5.85
C TYR A 188 17.82 -5.41 6.55
N ASP A 189 18.95 -6.11 6.41
CA ASP A 189 19.19 -7.39 7.07
C ASP A 189 19.42 -7.27 8.58
N LEU A 190 19.87 -6.12 9.06
CA LEU A 190 20.03 -5.83 10.47
C LEU A 190 18.72 -5.53 11.20
N ILE A 191 17.65 -5.12 10.51
CA ILE A 191 16.37 -4.74 11.14
C ILE A 191 15.87 -5.78 12.16
N PRO A 192 15.82 -7.09 11.89
CA PRO A 192 15.31 -8.05 12.87
C PRO A 192 16.19 -8.13 14.13
N SER A 193 17.51 -8.03 14.00
CA SER A 193 18.45 -8.06 15.14
C SER A 193 18.31 -6.81 15.99
N GLU A 194 18.21 -5.65 15.37
CA GLU A 194 18.01 -4.36 16.04
C GLU A 194 16.67 -4.29 16.79
N LEU A 195 15.60 -4.78 16.19
CA LEU A 195 14.30 -4.87 16.86
C LEU A 195 14.30 -5.82 18.06
N ASN A 196 15.17 -6.84 18.04
CA ASN A 196 15.31 -7.79 19.15
C ASN A 196 16.32 -7.33 20.22
N ALA A 197 17.11 -6.29 19.96
CA ALA A 197 18.07 -5.75 20.91
C ALA A 197 17.38 -5.14 22.14
N LYS A 198 18.03 -5.23 23.31
CA LYS A 198 17.52 -4.60 24.55
C LYS A 198 17.43 -3.08 24.43
N ASN A 199 18.37 -2.48 23.71
CA ASN A 199 18.38 -1.06 23.41
C ASN A 199 17.99 -0.87 21.94
N LYS A 200 16.74 -0.47 21.69
CA LYS A 200 16.17 -0.29 20.35
C LYS A 200 16.62 1.01 19.67
N ARG A 201 17.85 1.46 19.90
CA ARG A 201 18.44 2.61 19.23
C ARG A 201 19.31 2.14 18.08
N PHE A 202 18.92 2.47 16.87
CA PHE A 202 19.77 2.26 15.70
C PHE A 202 20.93 3.26 15.71
N ILE A 203 22.16 2.78 15.73
CA ILE A 203 23.36 3.61 15.77
C ILE A 203 24.04 3.54 14.41
N LEU A 204 23.84 4.56 13.58
CA LEU A 204 24.41 4.69 12.22
C LEU A 204 25.96 4.64 12.16
N LYS A 205 26.66 4.79 13.31
CA LYS A 205 28.13 4.79 13.35
C LYS A 205 28.75 3.39 13.36
N GLU A 206 27.97 2.33 13.46
CA GLU A 206 28.45 0.94 13.51
C GLU A 206 28.23 0.21 12.16
N LEU A 207 27.82 0.96 11.12
CA LEU A 207 27.80 0.57 9.72
C LEU A 207 28.97 1.18 8.97
#